data_145238f6ee338e7eb202e2297f901de8
#
_entry.id   145238f6ee338e7eb202e2297f901de8
#
_cell.length_a   1.000
_cell.length_b   1.000
_cell.length_c   1.000
_cell.angle_alpha   90.00
_cell.angle_beta   90.00
_cell.angle_gamma   90.00
#
_symmetry.space_group_name_H-M   'P 1'
#
loop_
_entity.id
_entity.type
_entity.pdbx_description
1 polymer ?
#
loop_
_entity_poly.entity_id
_entity_poly.type
_entity_poly.pdbx_seq_one_letter_code
_entity_poly.pdbx_strand_id
1 'polypeptide(L)'
;MYKEHDYIMEFVNVEDPDVKKPIVIAAMQDMGNVGTIAIEFINKSLKSILFRYVSSYYPNYVLDKGGYIDFEQERWEYRYTKDTIIFGGGVGQPQTNKELYELCQDVIDIAKTHSAQLIYTLGAFHTSRKLGKQPKTFVTTTSPELTEQVKKLRIETTPQSSLITGFNGLILGFAKLNNIQGIGLYSEINDPQIPQYHSAK
;
A
#
# COMPACT_ATOMS: atom_id res chain seq x y z
N MET A 1 11.16 -32.64 16.66
CA MET A 1 12.11 -31.63 16.18
C MET A 1 11.46 -30.95 14.99
N TYR A 2 10.68 -29.91 15.25
CA TYR A 2 10.07 -29.12 14.18
C TYR A 2 11.21 -28.33 13.52
N LYS A 3 11.49 -28.57 12.24
CA LYS A 3 12.27 -27.65 11.44
C LYS A 3 11.49 -26.34 11.45
N GLU A 4 12.09 -25.25 11.92
CA GLU A 4 11.63 -23.92 11.59
C GLU A 4 11.59 -23.86 10.05
N HIS A 5 10.40 -23.99 9.49
CA HIS A 5 10.19 -23.56 8.12
C HIS A 5 10.31 -22.04 8.17
N ASP A 6 11.43 -21.52 7.76
CA ASP A 6 11.53 -20.10 7.47
C ASP A 6 10.35 -19.77 6.55
N TYR A 7 9.42 -18.96 7.05
CA TYR A 7 8.32 -18.43 6.25
C TYR A 7 8.95 -17.62 5.12
N ILE A 8 9.00 -18.21 3.96
CA ILE A 8 9.71 -17.61 2.83
C ILE A 8 8.69 -16.87 1.99
N MET A 9 8.84 -15.54 1.95
CA MET A 9 8.29 -14.76 0.86
C MET A 9 9.15 -15.01 -0.38
N GLU A 10 8.52 -15.31 -1.49
CA GLU A 10 9.18 -15.47 -2.78
C GLU A 10 9.01 -14.20 -3.61
N PHE A 11 10.12 -13.66 -4.09
CA PHE A 11 10.17 -12.47 -4.93
C PHE A 11 10.48 -12.88 -6.36
N VAL A 12 9.52 -12.71 -7.27
CA VAL A 12 9.62 -13.18 -8.65
C VAL A 12 9.57 -12.02 -9.63
N ASN A 13 10.63 -11.84 -10.40
CA ASN A 13 10.66 -10.91 -11.53
C ASN A 13 10.05 -11.58 -12.77
N VAL A 14 9.13 -10.90 -13.43
CA VAL A 14 8.45 -11.33 -14.66
C VAL A 14 9.12 -10.70 -15.87
N GLU A 15 9.42 -9.38 -15.77
CA GLU A 15 10.12 -8.63 -16.80
C GLU A 15 10.90 -7.48 -16.16
N ASP A 16 11.72 -6.79 -16.96
CA ASP A 16 12.46 -5.60 -16.51
C ASP A 16 11.79 -4.34 -17.08
N PRO A 17 11.17 -3.49 -16.24
CA PRO A 17 10.43 -2.35 -16.72
C PRO A 17 11.35 -1.20 -17.13
N ASP A 18 11.23 -0.68 -18.35
CA ASP A 18 11.95 0.53 -18.79
C ASP A 18 11.25 1.80 -18.24
N VAL A 19 11.39 2.01 -16.93
CA VAL A 19 10.80 3.17 -16.24
C VAL A 19 11.91 3.94 -15.53
N LYS A 20 11.98 5.25 -15.78
CA LYS A 20 13.01 6.12 -15.18
C LYS A 20 12.37 7.21 -14.33
N LYS A 21 12.82 7.33 -13.08
CA LYS A 21 12.34 8.31 -12.10
C LYS A 21 10.80 8.28 -11.94
N PRO A 22 10.20 7.08 -11.76
CA PRO A 22 8.75 6.98 -11.61
C PRO A 22 8.26 7.62 -10.32
N ILE A 23 6.98 7.91 -10.27
CA ILE A 23 6.23 7.98 -9.03
C ILE A 23 5.95 6.54 -8.58
N VAL A 24 6.16 6.24 -7.31
CA VAL A 24 5.76 4.97 -6.73
C VAL A 24 4.44 5.16 -5.97
N ILE A 25 3.46 4.32 -6.23
CA ILE A 25 2.20 4.26 -5.47
C ILE A 25 2.15 2.89 -4.82
N ALA A 26 2.15 2.84 -3.49
CA ALA A 26 2.23 1.59 -2.76
C ALA A 26 1.19 1.55 -1.65
N ALA A 27 0.25 0.62 -1.73
CA ALA A 27 -0.74 0.40 -0.68
C ALA A 27 -1.19 -1.06 -0.62
N MET A 28 -1.52 -1.50 0.57
CA MET A 28 -2.04 -2.82 0.87
C MET A 28 -3.40 -2.70 1.56
N GLN A 29 -4.02 -3.84 1.80
CA GLN A 29 -5.28 -3.96 2.51
C GLN A 29 -5.23 -3.21 3.85
N ASP A 30 -6.25 -2.44 4.12
CA ASP A 30 -6.41 -1.64 5.34
C ASP A 30 -7.88 -1.62 5.80
N MET A 31 -8.19 -0.78 6.77
CA MET A 31 -9.57 -0.59 7.23
C MET A 31 -10.49 -0.18 6.07
N GLY A 32 -11.56 -0.93 5.86
CA GLY A 32 -12.50 -0.67 4.77
C GLY A 32 -11.93 -0.91 3.37
N ASN A 33 -10.77 -1.57 3.25
CA ASN A 33 -10.08 -1.89 1.99
C ASN A 33 -9.80 -0.67 1.10
N VAL A 34 -9.66 0.52 1.66
CA VAL A 34 -9.49 1.76 0.89
C VAL A 34 -8.23 1.70 0.02
N GLY A 35 -7.10 1.29 0.60
CA GLY A 35 -5.84 1.16 -0.13
C GLY A 35 -5.93 0.17 -1.29
N THR A 36 -6.45 -1.04 -1.03
CA THR A 36 -6.60 -2.08 -2.06
C THR A 36 -7.52 -1.65 -3.19
N ILE A 37 -8.71 -1.11 -2.87
CA ILE A 37 -9.68 -0.64 -3.86
C ILE A 37 -9.08 0.45 -4.74
N ALA A 38 -8.35 1.40 -4.14
CA ALA A 38 -7.69 2.48 -4.88
C ALA A 38 -6.59 1.93 -5.81
N ILE A 39 -5.76 0.99 -5.36
CA ILE A 39 -4.74 0.33 -6.19
C ILE A 39 -5.37 -0.42 -7.37
N GLU A 40 -6.43 -1.18 -7.14
CA GLU A 40 -7.15 -1.89 -8.20
C GLU A 40 -7.71 -0.92 -9.25
N PHE A 41 -8.33 0.18 -8.79
CA PHE A 41 -8.85 1.21 -9.67
C PHE A 41 -7.75 1.88 -10.51
N ILE A 42 -6.62 2.23 -9.89
CA ILE A 42 -5.46 2.83 -10.58
C ILE A 42 -4.89 1.85 -11.61
N ASN A 43 -4.65 0.60 -11.25
CA ASN A 43 -4.14 -0.44 -12.14
C ASN A 43 -5.04 -0.62 -13.37
N LYS A 44 -6.35 -0.69 -13.16
CA LYS A 44 -7.34 -0.83 -14.24
C LYS A 44 -7.39 0.41 -15.13
N SER A 45 -7.39 1.60 -14.53
CA SER A 45 -7.49 2.87 -15.26
C SER A 45 -6.26 3.15 -16.12
N LEU A 46 -5.07 2.86 -15.59
CA LEU A 46 -3.80 3.07 -16.26
C LEU A 46 -3.38 1.89 -17.15
N LYS A 47 -4.11 0.76 -17.11
CA LYS A 47 -3.76 -0.48 -17.82
C LYS A 47 -2.32 -0.91 -17.55
N SER A 48 -1.94 -0.86 -16.27
CA SER A 48 -0.58 -1.15 -15.82
C SER A 48 -0.17 -2.59 -16.12
N ILE A 49 1.12 -2.81 -16.36
CA ILE A 49 1.72 -4.10 -16.74
C ILE A 49 2.40 -4.71 -15.52
N LEU A 50 2.19 -6.00 -15.29
CA LEU A 50 2.85 -6.76 -14.23
C LEU A 50 4.33 -6.96 -14.59
N PHE A 51 5.26 -6.60 -13.67
CA PHE A 51 6.68 -6.87 -13.88
C PHE A 51 7.35 -7.67 -12.74
N ARG A 52 6.72 -7.70 -11.57
CA ARG A 52 7.23 -8.42 -10.39
C ARG A 52 6.07 -8.77 -9.48
N TYR A 53 6.21 -9.83 -8.69
CA TYR A 53 5.30 -10.12 -7.60
C TYR A 53 6.03 -10.73 -6.41
N VAL A 54 5.36 -10.68 -5.26
CA VAL A 54 5.78 -11.33 -4.03
C VAL A 54 4.69 -12.28 -3.60
N SER A 55 5.03 -13.52 -3.31
CA SER A 55 4.11 -14.52 -2.79
C SER A 55 4.49 -14.91 -1.37
N SER A 56 3.49 -15.00 -0.48
CA SER A 56 3.64 -15.66 0.82
C SER A 56 3.02 -17.04 0.74
N TYR A 57 3.79 -18.07 1.12
CA TYR A 57 3.34 -19.45 1.03
C TYR A 57 2.32 -19.85 2.11
N TYR A 58 2.21 -19.05 3.17
CA TYR A 58 1.40 -19.39 4.34
C TYR A 58 0.51 -18.21 4.75
N PRO A 59 -0.60 -17.94 4.02
CA PRO A 59 -1.58 -16.98 4.51
C PRO A 59 -2.19 -17.50 5.82
N ASN A 60 -2.66 -16.60 6.66
CA ASN A 60 -3.31 -16.93 7.92
C ASN A 60 -4.80 -17.27 7.79
N TYR A 61 -5.26 -17.52 6.58
CA TYR A 61 -6.63 -17.84 6.27
C TYR A 61 -6.69 -19.00 5.27
N VAL A 62 -7.84 -19.62 5.19
CA VAL A 62 -8.23 -20.55 4.14
C VAL A 62 -9.53 -20.08 3.53
N LEU A 63 -9.78 -20.42 2.28
CA LEU A 63 -11.02 -20.09 1.60
C LEU A 63 -11.99 -21.28 1.70
N ASP A 64 -13.18 -21.06 2.24
CA ASP A 64 -14.29 -22.00 2.10
C ASP A 64 -14.97 -21.75 0.74
N LYS A 65 -14.83 -22.72 -0.18
CA LYS A 65 -15.46 -22.69 -1.51
C LYS A 65 -16.77 -23.49 -1.53
N GLY A 66 -17.64 -23.24 -0.58
CA GLY A 66 -18.95 -23.88 -0.52
C GLY A 66 -18.89 -25.31 0.02
N GLY A 67 -18.20 -25.50 1.15
CA GLY A 67 -18.13 -26.76 1.89
C GLY A 67 -16.81 -27.53 1.70
N TYR A 68 -15.85 -26.99 0.98
CA TYR A 68 -14.47 -27.49 0.99
C TYR A 68 -13.47 -26.35 1.13
N ILE A 69 -12.34 -26.65 1.76
CA ILE A 69 -11.27 -25.70 2.01
C ILE A 69 -10.33 -25.64 0.81
N ASP A 70 -10.01 -24.43 0.38
CA ASP A 70 -8.94 -24.13 -0.54
C ASP A 70 -7.89 -23.25 0.12
N PHE A 71 -6.64 -23.48 -0.24
CA PHE A 71 -5.49 -22.77 0.33
C PHE A 71 -4.80 -22.00 -0.81
N GLU A 72 -5.14 -20.72 -0.94
CA GLU A 72 -4.53 -19.84 -1.93
C GLU A 72 -3.37 -19.08 -1.32
N GLN A 73 -2.27 -18.98 -2.05
CA GLN A 73 -1.12 -18.17 -1.65
C GLN A 73 -1.47 -16.69 -1.70
N GLU A 74 -1.06 -15.94 -0.67
CA GLU A 74 -1.12 -14.49 -0.72
C GLU A 74 -0.14 -13.96 -1.75
N ARG A 75 -0.58 -12.97 -2.55
CA ARG A 75 0.25 -12.40 -3.61
C ARG A 75 0.07 -10.89 -3.71
N TRP A 76 1.18 -10.18 -3.65
CA TRP A 76 1.26 -8.73 -3.91
C TRP A 76 2.01 -8.49 -5.20
N GLU A 77 1.58 -7.51 -5.98
CA GLU A 77 2.07 -7.28 -7.33
C GLU A 77 2.74 -5.92 -7.47
N TYR A 78 3.82 -5.88 -8.22
CA TYR A 78 4.40 -4.67 -8.79
C TYR A 78 3.99 -4.56 -10.25
N ARG A 79 3.34 -3.47 -10.55
CA ARG A 79 2.90 -3.15 -11.90
C ARG A 79 3.49 -1.81 -12.30
N TYR A 80 3.61 -1.54 -13.59
CA TYR A 80 4.16 -0.28 -14.06
C TYR A 80 3.39 0.30 -15.23
N THR A 81 3.61 1.60 -15.46
CA THR A 81 3.27 2.35 -16.65
C THR A 81 4.52 3.10 -17.13
N LYS A 82 4.38 4.03 -18.06
CA LYS A 82 5.51 4.82 -18.57
C LYS A 82 6.26 5.59 -17.46
N ASP A 83 5.59 6.04 -16.42
CA ASP A 83 6.10 6.97 -15.42
C ASP A 83 5.71 6.63 -13.96
N THR A 84 5.06 5.49 -13.77
CA THR A 84 4.54 5.10 -12.46
C THR A 84 4.82 3.64 -12.19
N ILE A 85 5.27 3.32 -10.97
CA ILE A 85 5.30 1.96 -10.42
C ILE A 85 4.20 1.86 -9.36
N ILE A 86 3.44 0.79 -9.40
CA ILE A 86 2.29 0.56 -8.51
C ILE A 86 2.53 -0.76 -7.78
N PHE A 87 2.52 -0.73 -6.45
CA PHE A 87 2.63 -1.90 -5.59
C PHE A 87 1.34 -2.08 -4.79
N GLY A 88 0.82 -3.30 -4.77
CA GLY A 88 -0.33 -3.68 -3.95
C GLY A 88 -1.01 -4.95 -4.43
N GLY A 89 -2.26 -5.12 -4.06
CA GLY A 89 -3.01 -6.35 -4.27
C GLY A 89 -3.03 -7.21 -3.01
N GLY A 90 -3.35 -8.50 -3.20
CA GLY A 90 -3.52 -9.42 -2.08
C GLY A 90 -4.80 -9.19 -1.29
N VAL A 91 -5.18 -10.16 -0.48
CA VAL A 91 -6.38 -10.11 0.39
C VAL A 91 -6.04 -9.53 1.76
N GLY A 92 -4.76 -9.59 2.16
CA GLY A 92 -4.30 -9.17 3.47
C GLY A 92 -2.92 -8.50 3.47
N GLN A 93 -2.43 -8.26 4.66
CA GLN A 93 -1.05 -7.86 4.94
C GLN A 93 -0.28 -9.07 5.50
N PRO A 94 1.06 -9.07 5.41
CA PRO A 94 1.88 -10.07 6.08
C PRO A 94 1.56 -10.19 7.57
N GLN A 95 1.73 -11.40 8.10
CA GLN A 95 1.34 -11.69 9.48
C GLN A 95 2.41 -11.32 10.49
N THR A 96 3.67 -11.25 10.06
CA THR A 96 4.79 -10.92 10.94
C THR A 96 5.36 -9.55 10.62
N ASN A 97 5.90 -8.88 11.63
CA ASN A 97 6.61 -7.63 11.44
C ASN A 97 7.85 -7.81 10.53
N LYS A 98 8.48 -8.99 10.57
CA LYS A 98 9.62 -9.31 9.71
C LYS A 98 9.23 -9.23 8.24
N GLU A 99 8.20 -9.97 7.83
CA GLU A 99 7.70 -9.98 6.45
C GLU A 99 7.22 -8.59 6.01
N LEU A 100 6.54 -7.86 6.92
CA LEU A 100 6.06 -6.52 6.65
C LEU A 100 7.23 -5.55 6.38
N TYR A 101 8.30 -5.66 7.17
CA TYR A 101 9.51 -4.84 6.96
C TYR A 101 10.27 -5.27 5.70
N GLU A 102 10.32 -6.55 5.38
CA GLU A 102 10.91 -7.06 4.14
C GLU A 102 10.18 -6.49 2.91
N LEU A 103 8.84 -6.46 2.92
CA LEU A 103 8.06 -5.84 1.85
C LEU A 103 8.29 -4.32 1.75
N CYS A 104 8.31 -3.61 2.87
CA CYS A 104 8.63 -2.19 2.85
C CYS A 104 10.03 -1.94 2.26
N GLN A 105 11.01 -2.76 2.66
CA GLN A 105 12.37 -2.66 2.13
C GLN A 105 12.43 -2.97 0.64
N ASP A 106 11.73 -4.00 0.17
CA ASP A 106 11.67 -4.36 -1.25
C ASP A 106 11.08 -3.22 -2.09
N VAL A 107 10.01 -2.57 -1.63
CA VAL A 107 9.45 -1.39 -2.31
C VAL A 107 10.46 -0.24 -2.38
N ILE A 108 11.23 -0.02 -1.31
CA ILE A 108 12.29 1.00 -1.29
C ILE A 108 13.42 0.64 -2.28
N ASP A 109 13.81 -0.62 -2.35
CA ASP A 109 14.86 -1.08 -3.26
C ASP A 109 14.43 -0.94 -4.72
N ILE A 110 13.19 -1.27 -5.06
CA ILE A 110 12.60 -1.01 -6.36
C ILE A 110 12.57 0.50 -6.66
N ALA A 111 12.14 1.33 -5.71
CA ALA A 111 12.13 2.79 -5.87
C ALA A 111 13.55 3.33 -6.16
N LYS A 112 14.57 2.86 -5.43
CA LYS A 112 15.97 3.24 -5.65
C LYS A 112 16.51 2.79 -7.00
N THR A 113 16.24 1.52 -7.38
CA THR A 113 16.67 0.95 -8.66
C THR A 113 16.23 1.81 -9.84
N HIS A 114 15.00 2.32 -9.78
CA HIS A 114 14.43 3.19 -10.82
C HIS A 114 14.62 4.69 -10.56
N SER A 115 15.38 5.07 -9.51
CA SER A 115 15.61 6.47 -9.13
C SER A 115 14.34 7.26 -8.83
N ALA A 116 13.34 6.63 -8.26
CA ALA A 116 12.13 7.28 -7.79
C ALA A 116 12.43 8.23 -6.63
N GLN A 117 11.84 9.42 -6.66
CA GLN A 117 12.05 10.44 -5.62
C GLN A 117 10.81 10.65 -4.74
N LEU A 118 9.67 10.05 -5.11
CA LEU A 118 8.40 10.23 -4.43
C LEU A 118 7.63 8.92 -4.35
N ILE A 119 7.17 8.59 -3.14
CA ILE A 119 6.29 7.47 -2.86
C ILE A 119 4.98 8.00 -2.34
N TYR A 120 3.87 7.59 -2.95
CA TYR A 120 2.53 7.74 -2.39
C TYR A 120 2.10 6.46 -1.70
N THR A 121 1.39 6.60 -0.58
CA THR A 121 0.62 5.51 -0.01
C THR A 121 -0.83 5.93 0.20
N LEU A 122 -1.74 4.98 0.16
CA LEU A 122 -3.18 5.21 0.21
C LEU A 122 -3.77 4.41 1.35
N GLY A 123 -4.74 4.99 2.06
CA GLY A 123 -5.35 4.27 3.18
C GLY A 123 -6.58 4.97 3.75
N ALA A 124 -7.06 4.41 4.85
CA ALA A 124 -8.24 4.88 5.56
C ALA A 124 -7.89 5.72 6.79
N PHE A 125 -8.73 6.71 7.06
CA PHE A 125 -8.81 7.46 8.30
C PHE A 125 -10.16 7.20 8.97
N HIS A 126 -10.16 6.41 10.05
CA HIS A 126 -11.40 6.10 10.75
C HIS A 126 -11.90 7.30 11.56
N THR A 127 -13.18 7.62 11.39
CA THR A 127 -13.86 8.68 12.14
C THR A 127 -15.20 8.18 12.70
N SER A 128 -15.54 8.56 13.92
CA SER A 128 -16.85 8.25 14.53
C SER A 128 -17.97 9.17 14.06
N ARG A 129 -17.63 10.25 13.33
CA ARG A 129 -18.66 11.16 12.82
C ARG A 129 -19.34 10.59 11.58
N LYS A 130 -20.58 11.02 11.32
CA LYS A 130 -21.27 10.72 10.08
C LYS A 130 -20.51 11.35 8.91
N LEU A 131 -20.19 10.54 7.90
CA LEU A 131 -19.53 11.03 6.69
C LEU A 131 -20.45 11.98 5.93
N GLY A 132 -19.85 13.01 5.33
CA GLY A 132 -20.53 13.87 4.37
C GLY A 132 -20.79 13.17 3.04
N LYS A 133 -21.33 13.89 2.07
CA LYS A 133 -21.52 13.38 0.70
C LYS A 133 -20.17 13.00 0.04
N GLN A 134 -19.11 13.70 0.42
CA GLN A 134 -17.74 13.38 0.00
C GLN A 134 -16.90 13.20 1.27
N PRO A 135 -16.28 12.02 1.47
CA PRO A 135 -15.31 11.81 2.52
C PRO A 135 -14.13 12.77 2.38
N LYS A 136 -13.63 13.28 3.49
CA LYS A 136 -12.42 14.08 3.47
C LYS A 136 -11.20 13.18 3.30
N THR A 137 -10.19 13.68 2.60
CA THR A 137 -8.88 13.04 2.52
C THR A 137 -7.88 13.89 3.29
N PHE A 138 -7.16 13.25 4.19
CA PHE A 138 -6.07 13.85 4.96
C PHE A 138 -4.73 13.43 4.39
N VAL A 139 -3.76 14.31 4.54
CA VAL A 139 -2.39 14.05 4.10
C VAL A 139 -1.44 13.97 5.27
N THR A 140 -0.50 13.04 5.19
CA THR A 140 0.69 12.95 6.02
C THR A 140 1.92 12.86 5.13
N THR A 141 3.02 13.50 5.48
CA THR A 141 4.23 13.52 4.66
C THR A 141 5.48 13.18 5.47
N THR A 142 6.57 12.89 4.77
CA THR A 142 7.85 12.54 5.38
C THR A 142 8.66 13.74 5.87
N SER A 143 8.30 14.98 5.50
CA SER A 143 8.99 16.18 5.98
C SER A 143 8.05 17.39 6.14
N PRO A 144 8.39 18.35 7.02
CA PRO A 144 7.62 19.58 7.18
C PRO A 144 7.54 20.40 5.89
N GLU A 145 8.62 20.45 5.11
CA GLU A 145 8.69 21.21 3.85
C GLU A 145 7.71 20.66 2.83
N LEU A 146 7.64 19.34 2.73
CA LEU A 146 6.68 18.66 1.86
C LEU A 146 5.24 18.88 2.32
N THR A 147 5.02 18.92 3.66
CA THR A 147 3.71 19.25 4.24
C THR A 147 3.25 20.64 3.80
N GLU A 148 4.13 21.64 3.87
CA GLU A 148 3.80 23.00 3.44
C GLU A 148 3.52 23.11 1.92
N GLN A 149 4.18 22.30 1.11
CA GLN A 149 3.88 22.21 -0.33
C GLN A 149 2.48 21.65 -0.58
N VAL A 150 2.12 20.56 0.10
CA VAL A 150 0.81 19.91 -0.05
C VAL A 150 -0.33 20.78 0.46
N LYS A 151 -0.14 21.52 1.56
CA LYS A 151 -1.13 22.47 2.07
C LYS A 151 -1.53 23.54 1.05
N LYS A 152 -0.61 23.94 0.16
CA LYS A 152 -0.92 24.88 -0.94
C LYS A 152 -1.98 24.34 -1.91
N LEU A 153 -2.12 23.01 -1.98
CA LEU A 153 -3.15 22.33 -2.76
C LEU A 153 -4.51 22.25 -2.04
N ARG A 154 -4.62 22.88 -0.85
CA ARG A 154 -5.81 22.87 0.02
C ARG A 154 -6.25 21.48 0.49
N ILE A 155 -5.30 20.55 0.61
CA ILE A 155 -5.53 19.25 1.25
C ILE A 155 -5.26 19.40 2.76
N GLU A 156 -6.19 18.93 3.58
CA GLU A 156 -6.05 18.99 5.04
C GLU A 156 -4.99 18.00 5.53
N THR A 157 -4.19 18.38 6.50
CA THR A 157 -3.31 17.45 7.21
C THR A 157 -4.11 16.67 8.26
N THR A 158 -3.59 15.51 8.71
CA THR A 158 -4.20 14.74 9.80
C THR A 158 -4.43 15.64 11.02
N PRO A 159 -5.62 15.60 11.63
CA PRO A 159 -6.04 16.61 12.63
C PRO A 159 -5.28 16.55 13.95
N GLN A 160 -4.65 15.41 14.25
CA GLN A 160 -3.90 15.19 15.49
C GLN A 160 -2.79 14.18 15.30
N SER A 161 -1.82 14.18 16.22
CA SER A 161 -0.80 13.12 16.26
C SER A 161 -1.43 11.77 16.53
N SER A 162 -1.10 10.79 15.70
CA SER A 162 -1.62 9.42 15.79
C SER A 162 -0.58 8.41 15.31
N LEU A 163 -0.80 7.16 15.66
CA LEU A 163 -0.03 6.04 15.12
C LEU A 163 -0.69 5.58 13.83
N ILE A 164 0.11 5.48 12.77
CA ILE A 164 -0.29 4.85 11.51
C ILE A 164 0.42 3.49 11.46
N THR A 165 -0.34 2.43 11.57
CA THR A 165 0.16 1.05 11.63
C THR A 165 0.02 0.34 10.28
N GLY A 166 0.67 -0.83 10.15
CA GLY A 166 0.64 -1.62 8.94
C GLY A 166 1.48 -1.03 7.81
N PHE A 167 1.42 -1.68 6.65
CA PHE A 167 2.23 -1.33 5.48
C PHE A 167 2.07 0.14 5.08
N ASN A 168 0.82 0.64 5.00
CA ASN A 168 0.52 1.99 4.49
C ASN A 168 1.09 3.12 5.38
N GLY A 169 1.40 2.83 6.65
CA GLY A 169 2.12 3.75 7.52
C GLY A 169 3.64 3.55 7.46
N LEU A 170 4.06 2.29 7.55
CA LEU A 170 5.47 1.93 7.62
C LEU A 170 6.25 2.34 6.38
N ILE A 171 5.68 2.22 5.19
CA ILE A 171 6.35 2.59 3.94
C ILE A 171 6.79 4.07 3.92
N LEU A 172 6.04 4.97 4.56
CA LEU A 172 6.45 6.37 4.72
C LEU A 172 7.66 6.51 5.66
N GLY A 173 7.70 5.71 6.73
CA GLY A 173 8.85 5.64 7.63
C GLY A 173 10.10 5.16 6.89
N PHE A 174 9.98 4.09 6.12
CA PHE A 174 11.06 3.56 5.29
C PHE A 174 11.51 4.56 4.21
N ALA A 175 10.58 5.23 3.54
CA ALA A 175 10.89 6.30 2.58
C ALA A 175 11.72 7.41 3.23
N LYS A 176 11.29 7.89 4.41
CA LYS A 176 12.00 8.93 5.19
C LYS A 176 13.43 8.50 5.54
N LEU A 177 13.62 7.28 6.05
CA LEU A 177 14.94 6.74 6.41
C LEU A 177 15.87 6.61 5.19
N ASN A 178 15.31 6.51 4.00
CA ASN A 178 16.04 6.37 2.74
C ASN A 178 16.12 7.66 1.91
N ASN A 179 15.76 8.81 2.48
CA ASN A 179 15.76 10.12 1.82
C ASN A 179 14.86 10.17 0.56
N ILE A 180 13.81 9.38 0.52
CA ILE A 180 12.77 9.43 -0.50
C ILE A 180 11.58 10.21 0.07
N GLN A 181 11.04 11.15 -0.71
CA GLN A 181 9.85 11.86 -0.31
C GLN A 181 8.64 10.90 -0.25
N GLY A 182 7.81 11.07 0.77
CA GLY A 182 6.63 10.23 0.95
C GLY A 182 5.40 11.06 1.30
N ILE A 183 4.27 10.71 0.66
CA ILE A 183 2.96 11.32 0.89
C ILE A 183 1.96 10.20 1.14
N GLY A 184 1.34 10.21 2.32
CA GLY A 184 0.21 9.34 2.64
C GLY A 184 -1.10 10.10 2.46
N LEU A 185 -2.03 9.52 1.73
CA LEU A 185 -3.39 10.02 1.54
C LEU A 185 -4.36 9.08 2.26
N TYR A 186 -5.07 9.60 3.26
CA TYR A 186 -5.96 8.81 4.10
C TYR A 186 -7.37 9.37 4.03
N SER A 187 -8.29 8.60 3.43
CA SER A 187 -9.68 9.02 3.26
C SER A 187 -10.55 8.59 4.45
N GLU A 188 -11.47 9.46 4.84
CA GLU A 188 -12.39 9.18 5.94
C GLU A 188 -13.26 7.97 5.66
N ILE A 189 -13.36 7.11 6.69
CA ILE A 189 -14.32 6.00 6.74
C ILE A 189 -15.02 6.00 8.09
N ASN A 190 -16.24 5.48 8.15
CA ASN A 190 -17.01 5.32 9.38
C ASN A 190 -17.21 3.85 9.78
N ASP A 191 -17.05 2.91 8.85
CA ASP A 191 -17.11 1.48 9.13
C ASP A 191 -15.84 0.78 8.59
N PRO A 192 -14.96 0.33 9.50
CA PRO A 192 -13.70 -0.32 9.12
C PRO A 192 -13.87 -1.76 8.63
N GLN A 193 -15.07 -2.38 8.81
CA GLN A 193 -15.29 -3.80 8.54
C GLN A 193 -15.85 -4.07 7.14
N ILE A 194 -16.40 -3.06 6.48
CA ILE A 194 -16.97 -3.20 5.14
C ILE A 194 -16.18 -2.39 4.11
N PRO A 195 -16.10 -2.85 2.84
CA PRO A 195 -15.41 -2.12 1.78
C PRO A 195 -15.95 -0.71 1.56
N GLN A 196 -15.07 0.28 1.59
CA GLN A 196 -15.42 1.71 1.53
C GLN A 196 -15.12 2.29 0.14
N TYR A 197 -15.84 1.84 -0.89
CA TYR A 197 -15.64 2.27 -2.28
C TYR A 197 -15.74 3.77 -2.51
N HIS A 198 -16.54 4.46 -1.71
CA HIS A 198 -16.71 5.92 -1.85
C HIS A 198 -15.49 6.69 -1.35
N SER A 199 -14.83 6.17 -0.35
CA SER A 199 -13.61 6.74 0.25
C SER A 199 -12.35 6.41 -0.54
N ALA A 200 -12.38 5.37 -1.38
CA ALA A 200 -11.26 4.94 -2.22
C ALA A 200 -11.21 5.63 -3.59
N LYS A 201 -12.21 6.42 -3.96
CA LYS A 201 -12.27 7.23 -5.19
C LYS A 201 -11.62 8.59 -5.01
#